data_54b5cbd64a7ff6b1f7449f76c12120ec
#
_entry.id   54b5cbd64a7ff6b1f7449f76c12120ec
#
_cell.length_a   1.000
_cell.length_b   1.000
_cell.length_c   1.000
_cell.angle_alpha   90.00
_cell.angle_beta   90.00
_cell.angle_gamma   90.00
#
_symmetry.space_group_name_H-M   'P 1'
#
loop_
_entity.id
_entity.type
_entity.pdbx_description
1 polymer ?
#
loop_
_entity_poly.entity_id
_entity_poly.type
_entity_poly.pdbx_seq_one_letter_code
_entity_poly.pdbx_strand_id
1 'polypeptide(L)'
;LNEIAVMKHDSSSMMTLVTTLNGSDSIIYQADGLIVATPSGSTGYSLSVGGPIIAPDAGVMVLTPIASHSLGARPIVVNDDTEVTIKVNSRSHNFLIAIDGRNESCPEEYVLTIKKAPYKQRLIRCNGSSFIKNLHADKNSAYSKYMDDAIFKLPTPLVLDKVVTSLDGIYDL
;
A
#
# COMPACT_ATOMS: atom_id res chain seq x y z
N LEU A 1 -9.28 3.16 0.98
CA LEU A 1 -7.88 2.92 1.32
C LEU A 1 -7.00 3.23 0.12
N ASN A 2 -5.96 4.03 0.29
CA ASN A 2 -4.96 4.26 -0.74
C ASN A 2 -3.88 3.19 -0.68
N GLU A 3 -3.22 3.05 0.47
CA GLU A 3 -2.12 2.11 0.59
C GLU A 3 -1.91 1.61 2.03
N ILE A 4 -1.21 0.48 2.12
CA ILE A 4 -0.59 -0.02 3.33
C ILE A 4 0.92 0.02 3.10
N ALA A 5 1.64 0.77 3.93
CA ALA A 5 3.09 0.84 3.89
C ALA A 5 3.70 0.11 5.10
N VAL A 6 4.60 -0.83 4.82
CA VAL A 6 5.42 -1.51 5.82
C VAL A 6 6.79 -0.87 5.79
N MET A 7 7.23 -0.28 6.89
CA MET A 7 8.42 0.56 6.94
C MET A 7 9.33 0.18 8.12
N LYS A 8 10.62 0.47 7.98
CA LYS A 8 11.56 0.33 9.09
C LYS A 8 11.19 1.27 10.24
N HIS A 9 11.37 0.79 11.46
CA HIS A 9 11.18 1.60 12.65
C HIS A 9 12.35 2.58 12.86
N ASP A 10 13.59 2.10 12.63
CA ASP A 10 14.81 2.86 12.86
C ASP A 10 15.47 3.32 11.55
N SER A 11 16.07 4.51 11.58
CA SER A 11 16.74 5.11 10.42
C SER A 11 18.02 4.39 9.99
N SER A 12 18.64 3.61 10.89
CA SER A 12 20.01 3.10 10.72
C SER A 12 20.15 1.72 10.07
N SER A 13 19.06 0.98 9.87
CA SER A 13 19.13 -0.39 9.36
C SER A 13 18.15 -0.65 8.23
N MET A 14 18.61 -1.43 7.24
CA MET A 14 17.72 -2.06 6.27
C MET A 14 16.90 -3.14 6.94
N MET A 15 15.74 -3.40 6.37
CA MET A 15 14.96 -4.59 6.71
C MET A 15 14.83 -5.53 5.52
N THR A 16 14.60 -6.79 5.81
CA THR A 16 14.28 -7.81 4.82
C THR A 16 12.79 -8.10 4.90
N LEU A 17 12.11 -7.94 3.77
CA LEU A 17 10.68 -8.27 3.65
C LEU A 17 10.55 -9.50 2.75
N VAL A 18 10.09 -10.60 3.32
CA VAL A 18 9.73 -11.80 2.56
C VAL A 18 8.25 -11.68 2.21
N THR A 19 7.98 -11.37 0.96
CA THR A 19 6.63 -11.15 0.44
C THR A 19 6.19 -12.35 -0.37
N THR A 20 5.14 -13.02 0.05
CA THR A 20 4.59 -14.20 -0.63
C THR A 20 3.26 -13.86 -1.27
N LEU A 21 3.09 -14.27 -2.53
CA LEU A 21 1.87 -14.07 -3.31
C LEU A 21 1.10 -15.40 -3.42
N ASN A 22 -0.15 -15.40 -3.01
CA ASN A 22 -1.03 -16.58 -3.05
C ASN A 22 -0.42 -17.84 -2.41
N GLY A 23 0.45 -17.68 -1.41
CA GLY A 23 1.08 -18.76 -0.67
C GLY A 23 2.17 -19.55 -1.42
N SER A 24 2.51 -19.20 -2.67
CA SER A 24 3.46 -19.96 -3.49
C SER A 24 4.69 -19.14 -3.90
N ASP A 25 4.49 -18.01 -4.54
CA ASP A 25 5.58 -17.20 -5.09
C ASP A 25 6.12 -16.22 -4.05
N SER A 26 7.41 -16.26 -3.79
CA SER A 26 8.03 -15.38 -2.80
C SER A 26 9.05 -14.43 -3.42
N ILE A 27 8.95 -13.16 -3.03
CA ILE A 27 9.85 -12.09 -3.41
C ILE A 27 10.53 -11.58 -2.14
N ILE A 28 11.85 -11.46 -2.17
CA ILE A 28 12.62 -10.93 -1.04
C ILE A 28 13.07 -9.51 -1.38
N TYR A 29 12.59 -8.55 -0.60
CA TYR A 29 13.04 -7.16 -0.68
C TYR A 29 14.01 -6.85 0.45
N GLN A 30 15.15 -6.25 0.10
CA GLN A 30 16.04 -5.57 1.04
C GLN A 30 15.85 -4.07 0.81
N ALA A 31 15.11 -3.43 1.70
CA ALA A 31 14.61 -2.08 1.47
C ALA A 31 14.32 -1.36 2.80
N ASP A 32 14.03 -0.08 2.72
CA ASP A 32 13.52 0.71 3.84
C ASP A 32 12.03 0.43 4.10
N GLY A 33 11.35 -0.18 3.13
CA GLY A 33 9.95 -0.56 3.24
C GLY A 33 9.37 -1.14 1.96
N LEU A 34 8.08 -1.47 2.05
CA LEU A 34 7.25 -1.94 0.94
C LEU A 34 5.86 -1.31 1.06
N ILE A 35 5.37 -0.76 -0.04
CA ILE A 35 4.01 -0.23 -0.14
C ILE A 35 3.17 -1.20 -0.95
N VAL A 36 2.01 -1.56 -0.43
CA VAL A 36 0.95 -2.23 -1.18
C VAL A 36 -0.17 -1.22 -1.39
N ALA A 37 -0.32 -0.77 -2.64
CA ALA A 37 -1.26 0.29 -2.99
C ALA A 37 -2.38 -0.21 -3.88
N THR A 38 -3.54 0.40 -3.72
CA THR A 38 -4.68 0.27 -4.64
C THR A 38 -4.45 1.12 -5.89
N PRO A 39 -5.24 0.98 -6.96
CA PRO A 39 -5.19 1.90 -8.10
C PRO A 39 -5.35 3.37 -7.69
N SER A 40 -6.26 3.66 -6.75
CA SER A 40 -6.43 5.02 -6.22
C SER A 40 -5.20 5.51 -5.47
N GLY A 41 -4.57 4.65 -4.68
CA GLY A 41 -3.34 4.94 -3.95
C GLY A 41 -2.09 5.00 -4.83
N SER A 42 -2.17 4.58 -6.09
CA SER A 42 -1.04 4.65 -7.02
C SER A 42 -0.52 6.08 -7.25
N THR A 43 -1.37 7.09 -7.03
CA THR A 43 -1.01 8.51 -7.10
C THR A 43 -0.64 9.11 -5.73
N GLY A 44 -0.67 8.31 -4.66
CA GLY A 44 -0.26 8.67 -3.29
C GLY A 44 1.22 8.39 -3.03
N TYR A 45 1.52 7.76 -1.88
CA TYR A 45 2.90 7.49 -1.47
C TYR A 45 3.63 6.56 -2.45
N SER A 46 2.93 5.61 -3.07
CA SER A 46 3.49 4.74 -4.10
C SER A 46 4.13 5.54 -5.25
N LEU A 47 3.48 6.62 -5.72
CA LEU A 47 4.04 7.49 -6.77
C LEU A 47 5.35 8.15 -6.34
N SER A 48 5.43 8.61 -5.09
CA SER A 48 6.61 9.32 -4.55
C SER A 48 7.86 8.43 -4.50
N VAL A 49 7.70 7.11 -4.46
CA VAL A 49 8.78 6.14 -4.45
C VAL A 49 8.97 5.41 -5.79
N GLY A 50 8.38 5.96 -6.86
CA GLY A 50 8.56 5.46 -8.23
C GLY A 50 7.58 4.38 -8.67
N GLY A 51 6.45 4.22 -7.98
CA GLY A 51 5.35 3.36 -8.42
C GLY A 51 4.67 3.88 -9.69
N PRO A 52 4.05 2.99 -10.48
CA PRO A 52 3.31 3.39 -11.67
C PRO A 52 1.98 4.06 -11.33
N ILE A 53 1.51 4.94 -12.20
CA ILE A 53 0.15 5.46 -12.14
C ILE A 53 -0.80 4.42 -12.73
N ILE A 54 -1.83 4.08 -11.97
CA ILE A 54 -2.81 3.05 -12.33
C ILE A 54 -4.20 3.68 -12.45
N ALA A 55 -4.93 3.33 -13.50
CA ALA A 55 -6.31 3.78 -13.67
C ALA A 55 -7.20 3.29 -12.51
N PRO A 56 -8.06 4.14 -11.94
CA PRO A 56 -8.83 3.80 -10.72
C PRO A 56 -9.77 2.62 -10.84
N ASP A 57 -10.14 2.24 -12.05
CA ASP A 57 -11.02 1.11 -12.39
C ASP A 57 -10.27 -0.19 -12.70
N ALA A 58 -8.93 -0.17 -12.68
CA ALA A 58 -8.12 -1.36 -12.88
C ALA A 58 -8.28 -2.35 -11.71
N GLY A 59 -8.47 -3.62 -12.02
CA GLY A 59 -8.57 -4.70 -11.02
C GLY A 59 -7.19 -5.21 -10.58
N VAL A 60 -6.35 -4.32 -10.03
CA VAL A 60 -4.97 -4.66 -9.65
C VAL A 60 -4.56 -4.02 -8.32
N MET A 61 -3.46 -4.51 -7.77
CA MET A 61 -2.69 -3.86 -6.69
C MET A 61 -1.26 -3.65 -7.16
N VAL A 62 -0.55 -2.70 -6.56
CA VAL A 62 0.87 -2.49 -6.84
C VAL A 62 1.70 -2.62 -5.56
N LEU A 63 2.79 -3.40 -5.66
CA LEU A 63 3.81 -3.54 -4.64
C LEU A 63 5.00 -2.66 -5.03
N THR A 64 5.28 -1.62 -4.25
CA THR A 64 6.34 -0.66 -4.55
C THR A 64 7.36 -0.65 -3.40
N PRO A 65 8.61 -1.10 -3.62
CA PRO A 65 9.63 -1.07 -2.60
C PRO A 65 10.10 0.38 -2.34
N ILE A 66 10.37 0.70 -1.07
CA ILE A 66 10.88 1.99 -0.62
C ILE A 66 12.40 1.90 -0.51
N ALA A 67 13.14 2.72 -1.24
CA ALA A 67 14.60 2.80 -1.19
C ALA A 67 15.28 1.40 -1.22
N SER A 68 14.88 0.56 -2.16
CA SER A 68 15.46 -0.78 -2.29
C SER A 68 16.96 -0.74 -2.61
N HIS A 69 17.73 -1.57 -1.93
CA HIS A 69 19.16 -1.75 -2.19
C HIS A 69 19.45 -2.71 -3.35
N SER A 70 18.46 -3.47 -3.80
CA SER A 70 18.57 -4.31 -4.98
C SER A 70 18.40 -3.50 -6.25
N LEU A 71 19.40 -3.49 -7.10
CA LEU A 71 19.36 -2.81 -8.41
C LEU A 71 18.25 -3.33 -9.34
N GLY A 72 17.81 -4.57 -9.13
CA GLY A 72 16.73 -5.20 -9.90
C GLY A 72 15.33 -5.00 -9.34
N ALA A 73 15.17 -4.48 -8.13
CA ALA A 73 13.87 -4.30 -7.54
C ALA A 73 13.07 -3.20 -8.28
N ARG A 74 11.89 -3.58 -8.72
CA ARG A 74 10.94 -2.71 -9.43
C ARG A 74 9.56 -2.87 -8.81
N PRO A 75 8.69 -1.87 -8.92
CA PRO A 75 7.30 -2.05 -8.59
C PRO A 75 6.68 -3.20 -9.39
N ILE A 76 5.88 -4.01 -8.71
CA ILE A 76 5.20 -5.17 -9.30
C ILE A 76 3.71 -4.93 -9.23
N VAL A 77 3.03 -5.09 -10.37
CA VAL A 77 1.57 -5.01 -10.45
C VAL A 77 1.02 -6.44 -10.45
N VAL A 78 0.09 -6.72 -9.55
CA VAL A 78 -0.58 -8.02 -9.41
C VAL A 78 -2.10 -7.83 -9.50
N ASN A 79 -2.84 -8.91 -9.73
CA ASN A 79 -4.30 -8.86 -9.70
C ASN A 79 -4.81 -8.47 -8.30
N ASP A 80 -5.96 -7.82 -8.23
CA ASP A 80 -6.54 -7.36 -6.96
C ASP A 80 -7.10 -8.51 -6.08
N ASP A 81 -7.23 -9.72 -6.62
CA ASP A 81 -7.57 -10.95 -5.90
C ASP A 81 -6.36 -11.67 -5.30
N THR A 82 -5.15 -11.17 -5.55
CA THR A 82 -3.92 -11.74 -4.98
C THR A 82 -3.88 -11.52 -3.47
N GLU A 83 -3.65 -12.59 -2.71
CA GLU A 83 -3.33 -12.50 -1.30
C GLU A 83 -1.82 -12.23 -1.15
N VAL A 84 -1.49 -11.13 -0.48
CA VAL A 84 -0.10 -10.70 -0.23
C VAL A 84 0.23 -10.93 1.23
N THR A 85 1.16 -11.84 1.51
CA THR A 85 1.65 -12.10 2.87
C THR A 85 3.06 -11.54 3.01
N ILE A 86 3.32 -10.76 4.06
CA ILE A 86 4.61 -10.12 4.32
C ILE A 86 5.13 -10.55 5.69
N LYS A 87 6.32 -11.13 5.70
CA LYS A 87 7.12 -11.36 6.91
C LYS A 87 8.29 -10.38 6.92
N VAL A 88 8.50 -9.74 8.06
CA VAL A 88 9.56 -8.75 8.25
C VAL A 88 10.68 -9.34 9.08
N ASN A 89 11.93 -9.06 8.73
CA ASN A 89 13.10 -9.29 9.57
C ASN A 89 13.83 -7.95 9.69
N SER A 90 13.97 -7.45 10.90
CA SER A 90 14.49 -6.13 11.23
C SER A 90 15.43 -6.21 12.43
N ARG A 91 16.51 -5.44 12.42
CA ARG A 91 17.46 -5.41 13.56
C ARG A 91 16.84 -4.86 14.85
N SER A 92 15.83 -4.02 14.73
CA SER A 92 15.11 -3.46 15.88
C SER A 92 14.04 -4.41 16.43
N HIS A 93 13.83 -5.56 15.79
CA HIS A 93 12.76 -6.51 16.10
C HIS A 93 11.35 -5.88 16.05
N ASN A 94 11.24 -4.73 15.43
CA ASN A 94 9.99 -3.99 15.24
C ASN A 94 9.98 -3.34 13.84
N PHE A 95 8.78 -3.12 13.34
CA PHE A 95 8.55 -2.38 12.10
C PHE A 95 7.31 -1.48 12.24
N LEU A 96 7.14 -0.54 11.34
CA LEU A 96 5.98 0.34 11.29
C LEU A 96 5.03 -0.11 10.18
N ILE A 97 3.75 -0.12 10.50
CA ILE A 97 2.68 -0.19 9.50
C ILE A 97 2.02 1.18 9.43
N ALA A 98 1.88 1.71 8.22
CA ALA A 98 1.10 2.91 7.95
C ALA A 98 -0.08 2.56 7.06
N ILE A 99 -1.29 2.89 7.50
CA ILE A 99 -2.53 2.70 6.76
C ILE A 99 -3.14 4.08 6.52
N ASP A 100 -3.08 4.57 5.26
CA ASP A 100 -3.51 5.92 4.90
C ASP A 100 -3.00 7.00 5.90
N GLY A 101 -1.69 6.91 6.26
CA GLY A 101 -1.02 7.85 7.16
C GLY A 101 -1.21 7.60 8.66
N ARG A 102 -1.95 6.58 9.06
CA ARG A 102 -2.03 6.15 10.47
C ARG A 102 -0.95 5.11 10.75
N ASN A 103 -0.04 5.42 11.64
CA ASN A 103 1.13 4.59 11.93
C ASN A 103 0.93 3.76 13.19
N GLU A 104 1.37 2.51 13.13
CA GLU A 104 1.42 1.59 14.26
C GLU A 104 2.76 0.84 14.26
N SER A 105 3.34 0.62 15.44
CA SER A 105 4.56 -0.18 15.60
C SER A 105 4.17 -1.63 15.88
N CYS A 106 4.75 -2.55 15.12
CA CYS A 106 4.48 -3.97 15.20
C CYS A 106 5.76 -4.77 15.47
N PRO A 107 5.70 -5.81 16.33
CA PRO A 107 6.79 -6.78 16.48
C PRO A 107 7.06 -7.56 15.20
N GLU A 108 8.33 -7.93 14.95
CA GLU A 108 8.72 -8.66 13.74
C GLU A 108 8.13 -10.07 13.62
N GLU A 109 7.65 -10.66 14.72
CA GLU A 109 6.97 -11.96 14.71
C GLU A 109 5.62 -11.91 13.98
N TYR A 110 5.07 -10.72 13.75
CA TYR A 110 3.79 -10.58 13.07
C TYR A 110 3.92 -10.87 11.58
N VAL A 111 2.96 -11.62 11.08
CA VAL A 111 2.79 -11.89 9.66
C VAL A 111 1.63 -11.05 9.17
N LEU A 112 1.90 -10.17 8.22
CA LEU A 112 0.88 -9.34 7.62
C LEU A 112 0.25 -10.07 6.44
N THR A 113 -1.07 -10.13 6.39
CA THR A 113 -1.81 -10.62 5.23
C THR A 113 -2.69 -9.52 4.69
N ILE A 114 -2.48 -9.15 3.44
CA ILE A 114 -3.21 -8.10 2.73
C ILE A 114 -4.00 -8.75 1.60
N LYS A 115 -5.30 -8.50 1.57
CA LYS A 115 -6.21 -9.00 0.55
C LYS A 115 -7.33 -8.02 0.26
N LYS A 116 -7.98 -8.18 -0.87
CA LYS A 116 -9.14 -7.40 -1.27
C LYS A 116 -10.31 -7.63 -0.32
N ALA A 117 -10.96 -6.55 0.10
CA ALA A 117 -12.18 -6.65 0.90
C ALA A 117 -13.32 -7.30 0.11
N PRO A 118 -14.24 -8.01 0.78
CA PRO A 118 -15.39 -8.64 0.14
C PRO A 118 -16.47 -7.64 -0.30
N TYR A 119 -16.29 -6.36 0.00
CA TYR A 119 -17.22 -5.29 -0.34
C TYR A 119 -16.53 -4.19 -1.15
N LYS A 120 -17.32 -3.38 -1.86
CA LYS A 120 -16.85 -2.23 -2.65
C LYS A 120 -17.43 -0.93 -2.09
N GLN A 121 -16.61 0.10 -2.00
CA GLN A 121 -17.07 1.46 -1.75
C GLN A 121 -17.58 2.07 -3.07
N ARG A 122 -18.78 2.66 -3.04
CA ARG A 122 -19.33 3.38 -4.18
C ARG A 122 -19.08 4.87 -4.00
N LEU A 123 -18.63 5.51 -5.07
CA LEU A 123 -18.37 6.93 -5.11
C LEU A 123 -19.26 7.60 -6.11
N ILE A 124 -19.75 8.77 -5.76
CA ILE A 124 -20.51 9.63 -6.66
C ILE A 124 -19.51 10.46 -7.46
N ARG A 125 -19.48 10.28 -8.78
CA ARG A 125 -18.75 11.17 -9.68
C ARG A 125 -19.62 12.36 -10.03
N CYS A 126 -19.17 13.56 -9.72
CA CYS A 126 -19.76 14.78 -10.25
C CYS A 126 -19.37 14.93 -11.74
N ASN A 127 -20.29 15.48 -12.55
CA ASN A 127 -20.17 15.56 -14.00
C ASN A 127 -18.85 16.19 -14.47
N GLY A 128 -18.20 15.55 -15.45
CA GLY A 128 -17.11 16.13 -16.26
C GLY A 128 -15.68 15.81 -15.81
N SER A 129 -15.46 15.09 -14.70
CA SER A 129 -14.11 14.71 -14.29
C SER A 129 -13.61 13.47 -15.04
N SER A 130 -12.53 13.61 -15.77
CA SER A 130 -11.78 12.53 -16.41
C SER A 130 -10.49 12.28 -15.63
N PHE A 131 -10.16 11.03 -15.34
CA PHE A 131 -8.92 10.65 -14.65
C PHE A 131 -7.68 11.28 -15.32
N ILE A 132 -7.58 11.19 -16.65
CA ILE A 132 -6.45 11.73 -17.42
C ILE A 132 -6.39 13.26 -17.34
N LYS A 133 -7.53 13.95 -17.41
CA LYS A 133 -7.56 15.41 -17.24
C LYS A 133 -7.09 15.82 -15.85
N ASN A 134 -7.48 15.04 -14.86
CA ASN A 134 -7.12 15.28 -13.47
C ASN A 134 -5.61 15.09 -13.22
N LEU A 135 -5.01 14.11 -13.88
CA LEU A 135 -3.59 13.81 -13.76
C LEU A 135 -2.69 14.93 -14.32
N HIS A 136 -3.15 15.65 -15.36
CA HIS A 136 -2.42 16.73 -16.02
C HIS A 136 -2.80 18.13 -15.52
N ALA A 137 -3.72 18.24 -14.57
CA ALA A 137 -4.09 19.53 -14.01
C ALA A 137 -2.95 20.11 -13.18
N ASP A 138 -2.60 21.36 -13.47
CA ASP A 138 -1.53 22.08 -12.79
C ASP A 138 -1.81 22.15 -11.28
N LYS A 139 -0.82 21.81 -10.46
CA LYS A 139 -0.91 21.77 -8.98
C LYS A 139 -1.30 23.12 -8.35
N ASN A 140 -1.23 24.22 -9.11
CA ASN A 140 -1.59 25.56 -8.68
C ASN A 140 -3.04 25.98 -9.02
N SER A 141 -3.82 25.14 -9.65
CA SER A 141 -5.23 25.42 -9.91
C SER A 141 -6.09 25.04 -8.70
N ALA A 142 -7.30 25.62 -8.60
CA ALA A 142 -8.33 25.22 -7.61
C ALA A 142 -8.60 23.70 -7.58
N TYR A 143 -8.05 22.98 -8.51
CA TYR A 143 -8.05 21.54 -8.71
C TYR A 143 -7.24 20.75 -7.67
N SER A 144 -6.13 21.31 -7.16
CA SER A 144 -5.36 20.71 -6.05
C SER A 144 -6.26 20.46 -4.84
N LYS A 145 -7.16 21.40 -4.55
CA LYS A 145 -8.11 21.32 -3.45
C LYS A 145 -9.18 20.23 -3.66
N TYR A 146 -9.58 19.98 -4.91
CA TYR A 146 -10.50 18.90 -5.25
C TYR A 146 -9.82 17.52 -5.32
N MET A 147 -8.53 17.47 -5.65
CA MET A 147 -7.74 16.24 -5.62
C MET A 147 -7.56 15.74 -4.17
N ASP A 148 -7.24 16.64 -3.24
CA ASP A 148 -7.12 16.30 -1.83
C ASP A 148 -8.46 15.76 -1.27
N ASP A 149 -9.61 16.35 -1.67
CA ASP A 149 -10.91 15.88 -1.22
C ASP A 149 -11.46 14.66 -1.99
N ALA A 150 -11.11 14.48 -3.26
CA ALA A 150 -11.68 13.42 -4.10
C ALA A 150 -10.81 12.15 -4.13
N ILE A 151 -9.48 12.27 -4.12
CA ILE A 151 -8.57 11.12 -4.13
C ILE A 151 -8.53 10.45 -2.77
N PHE A 152 -8.57 11.21 -1.67
CA PHE A 152 -8.59 10.66 -0.31
C PHE A 152 -9.90 9.94 0.06
N LYS A 153 -10.94 10.03 -0.77
CA LYS A 153 -12.24 9.39 -0.52
C LYS A 153 -12.55 8.20 -1.43
N LEU A 154 -11.58 7.71 -2.20
CA LEU A 154 -11.75 6.55 -3.07
C LEU A 154 -11.14 5.29 -2.42
N PRO A 155 -11.89 4.52 -1.64
CA PRO A 155 -11.35 3.27 -1.15
C PRO A 155 -11.71 2.13 -2.09
N THR A 156 -10.71 1.53 -2.72
CA THR A 156 -10.76 0.09 -2.91
C THR A 156 -10.42 -0.48 -1.54
N PRO A 157 -11.33 -1.14 -0.85
CA PRO A 157 -11.02 -1.63 0.47
C PRO A 157 -10.00 -2.76 0.38
N LEU A 158 -8.77 -2.49 0.82
CA LEU A 158 -7.85 -3.53 1.23
C LEU A 158 -8.18 -3.85 2.69
N VAL A 159 -8.38 -5.11 3.00
CA VAL A 159 -8.52 -5.59 4.37
C VAL A 159 -7.18 -6.13 4.81
N LEU A 160 -6.70 -5.60 5.91
CA LEU A 160 -5.63 -6.23 6.66
C LEU A 160 -6.27 -7.35 7.48
N ASP A 161 -6.18 -8.59 6.99
CA ASP A 161 -6.55 -9.75 7.80
C ASP A 161 -5.42 -10.03 8.78
N LYS A 162 -5.72 -9.86 10.05
CA LYS A 162 -4.83 -10.30 11.12
C LYS A 162 -4.79 -11.82 11.14
N VAL A 163 -3.70 -12.40 10.69
CA VAL A 163 -3.30 -13.71 11.21
C VAL A 163 -2.40 -13.46 12.40
N VAL A 164 -3.00 -13.10 13.50
CA VAL A 164 -2.32 -13.04 14.78
C VAL A 164 -2.54 -14.36 15.46
N THR A 165 -1.51 -15.14 15.63
CA THR A 165 -1.53 -16.39 16.41
C THR A 165 -1.56 -16.14 17.92
N SER A 166 -1.80 -14.95 18.41
CA SER A 166 -2.10 -14.64 19.80
C SER A 166 -2.22 -13.13 20.06
N LEU A 167 -3.35 -12.55 19.82
CA LEU A 167 -3.76 -11.33 20.54
C LEU A 167 -5.28 -11.26 20.47
N ASP A 168 -5.93 -11.77 21.51
CA ASP A 168 -7.31 -11.42 21.83
C ASP A 168 -7.39 -9.91 22.02
N GLY A 169 -8.18 -9.25 21.20
CA GLY A 169 -8.79 -7.98 21.56
C GLY A 169 -8.18 -6.70 21.00
N ILE A 170 -7.70 -6.64 19.75
CA ILE A 170 -7.43 -5.34 19.11
C ILE A 170 -7.89 -5.38 17.65
N TYR A 171 -8.85 -4.49 17.34
CA TYR A 171 -9.42 -4.09 16.05
C TYR A 171 -10.66 -4.83 15.53
N ASP A 172 -11.81 -4.45 16.06
CA ASP A 172 -13.00 -4.19 15.27
C ASP A 172 -12.80 -2.83 14.56
N LEU A 173 -12.58 -2.85 13.24
CA LEU A 173 -12.69 -1.70 12.38
C LEU A 173 -13.81 -1.94 11.39
#